data_8dab431b666604a3f58fad9509aac79d
#
_entry.id   8dab431b666604a3f58fad9509aac79d
#
_cell.length_a   1.000
_cell.length_b   1.000
_cell.length_c   1.000
_cell.angle_alpha   90.00
_cell.angle_beta   90.00
_cell.angle_gamma   90.00
#
_symmetry.space_group_name_H-M   'P 1'
#
loop_
_entity.id
_entity.type
_entity.pdbx_description
1 polymer ?
#
loop_
_entity_poly.entity_id
_entity_poly.type
_entity_poly.pdbx_seq_one_letter_code
_entity_poly.pdbx_strand_id
1 'polypeptide(L)'
;KSSPLDTVKRLLDVADYPLIVKEVGQGMGYHSLKELLKLPLLAVEFAAFGGTNFAKLELMRSPKTKQELFEPLSKVGHDVYQMLALVNKVYQEEEVNTRQLVISGGVKSFLDGYYLISKSSLPAVYGMASGFLKYAKESYEELQEFTQYQVKGLHLAYNYLKINE
;
A
#
# COMPACT_ATOMS: atom_id res chain seq x y z
N LYS A 1 5.45 23.74 13.12
CA LYS A 1 4.77 22.43 12.92
C LYS A 1 5.84 21.42 12.55
N SER A 2 5.94 20.30 13.26
CA SER A 2 6.82 19.19 12.91
C SER A 2 6.31 18.51 11.62
N SER A 3 7.22 18.01 10.80
CA SER A 3 6.84 17.22 9.62
C SER A 3 6.30 15.83 10.04
N PRO A 4 5.54 15.12 9.20
CA PRO A 4 5.17 13.73 9.46
C PRO A 4 6.40 12.84 9.72
N LEU A 5 7.49 13.06 9.00
CA LEU A 5 8.73 12.32 9.17
C LEU A 5 9.36 12.55 10.56
N ASP A 6 9.36 13.79 11.07
CA ASP A 6 9.86 14.09 12.42
C ASP A 6 9.01 13.38 13.49
N THR A 7 7.71 13.24 13.24
CA THR A 7 6.82 12.49 14.13
C THR A 7 7.17 11.01 14.15
N VAL A 8 7.43 10.40 12.97
CA VAL A 8 7.85 8.99 12.87
C VAL A 8 9.19 8.78 13.61
N LYS A 9 10.17 9.66 13.41
CA LYS A 9 11.48 9.58 14.11
C LYS A 9 11.33 9.62 15.62
N ARG A 10 10.52 10.58 16.15
CA ARG A 10 10.25 10.65 17.60
C ARG A 10 9.52 9.42 18.15
N LEU A 11 8.64 8.81 17.35
CA LEU A 11 7.98 7.57 17.75
C LEU A 11 8.97 6.40 17.81
N LEU A 12 9.91 6.32 16.87
CA LEU A 12 10.96 5.31 16.87
C LEU A 12 11.87 5.42 18.11
N ASP A 13 12.10 6.64 18.62
CA ASP A 13 12.93 6.87 19.80
C ASP A 13 12.28 6.41 21.11
N VAL A 14 10.94 6.29 21.17
CA VAL A 14 10.18 6.03 22.40
C VAL A 14 9.36 4.75 22.38
N ALA A 15 9.18 4.13 21.21
CA ALA A 15 8.34 2.94 21.08
C ALA A 15 9.11 1.66 21.39
N ASP A 16 8.60 0.86 22.32
CA ASP A 16 9.15 -0.46 22.67
C ASP A 16 8.68 -1.58 21.72
N TYR A 17 8.00 -1.25 20.64
CA TYR A 17 7.45 -2.19 19.64
C TYR A 17 7.75 -1.74 18.22
N PRO A 18 7.77 -2.69 17.26
CA PRO A 18 8.04 -2.38 15.86
C PRO A 18 6.96 -1.47 15.26
N LEU A 19 7.39 -0.47 14.48
CA LEU A 19 6.47 0.47 13.84
C LEU A 19 6.23 0.14 12.37
N ILE A 20 4.99 0.32 11.92
CA ILE A 20 4.58 0.32 10.52
C ILE A 20 4.10 1.73 10.19
N VAL A 21 4.61 2.30 9.11
CA VAL A 21 4.14 3.59 8.59
C VAL A 21 3.25 3.35 7.39
N LYS A 22 2.05 3.93 7.42
CA LYS A 22 1.03 3.77 6.40
C LYS A 22 0.62 5.12 5.81
N GLU A 23 0.48 5.17 4.49
CA GLU A 23 -0.19 6.24 3.76
C GLU A 23 -1.72 6.05 3.80
N VAL A 24 -2.48 7.04 3.35
CA VAL A 24 -3.94 7.09 3.54
C VAL A 24 -4.74 7.17 2.23
N GLY A 25 -4.22 6.65 1.13
CA GLY A 25 -4.98 6.42 -0.11
C GLY A 25 -4.53 7.20 -1.33
N GLN A 26 -3.40 7.91 -1.26
CA GLN A 26 -2.80 8.60 -2.40
C GLN A 26 -1.39 8.09 -2.73
N GLY A 27 -0.82 7.25 -1.89
CA GLY A 27 0.54 6.75 -2.03
C GLY A 27 1.60 7.82 -1.75
N MET A 28 2.86 7.41 -1.82
CA MET A 28 4.02 8.26 -1.49
C MET A 28 4.92 8.44 -2.72
N GLY A 29 5.46 9.64 -2.88
CA GLY A 29 6.47 9.92 -3.89
C GLY A 29 7.87 9.50 -3.44
N TYR A 30 8.83 9.56 -4.39
CA TYR A 30 10.21 9.12 -4.21
C TYR A 30 10.89 9.65 -2.93
N HIS A 31 10.82 10.96 -2.66
CA HIS A 31 11.48 11.53 -1.50
C HIS A 31 10.93 11.02 -0.17
N SER A 32 9.62 10.88 -0.06
CA SER A 32 8.99 10.33 1.15
C SER A 32 9.36 8.86 1.36
N LEU A 33 9.32 8.05 0.30
CA LEU A 33 9.72 6.64 0.34
C LEU A 33 11.20 6.50 0.72
N LYS A 34 12.09 7.27 0.10
CA LYS A 34 13.52 7.27 0.41
C LYS A 34 13.78 7.53 1.89
N GLU A 35 13.18 8.58 2.45
CA GLU A 35 13.39 8.92 3.86
C GLU A 35 12.78 7.88 4.83
N LEU A 36 11.63 7.30 4.51
CA LEU A 36 11.02 6.25 5.33
C LEU A 36 11.80 4.95 5.27
N LEU A 37 12.24 4.53 4.08
CA LEU A 37 12.95 3.27 3.89
C LEU A 37 14.31 3.24 4.59
N LYS A 38 14.93 4.38 4.84
CA LYS A 38 16.16 4.51 5.65
C LYS A 38 15.91 4.29 7.16
N LEU A 39 14.68 4.40 7.63
CA LEU A 39 14.35 4.21 9.05
C LEU A 39 14.20 2.72 9.38
N PRO A 40 14.50 2.30 10.64
CA PRO A 40 14.37 0.92 11.08
C PRO A 40 12.91 0.54 11.36
N LEU A 41 12.05 0.71 10.35
CA LEU A 41 10.64 0.35 10.42
C LEU A 41 10.46 -1.15 10.21
N LEU A 42 9.42 -1.72 10.84
CA LEU A 42 8.98 -3.08 10.51
C LEU A 42 8.49 -3.13 9.07
N ALA A 43 7.64 -2.18 8.69
CA ALA A 43 7.14 -2.10 7.32
C ALA A 43 6.75 -0.67 6.92
N VAL A 44 6.73 -0.44 5.62
CA VAL A 44 6.01 0.67 4.99
C VAL A 44 4.81 0.09 4.25
N GLU A 45 3.60 0.59 4.57
CA GLU A 45 2.37 0.23 3.87
C GLU A 45 2.01 1.32 2.84
N PHE A 46 1.78 0.89 1.62
CA PHE A 46 1.59 1.80 0.50
C PHE A 46 0.29 2.61 0.60
N ALA A 47 -0.82 1.96 0.90
CA ALA A 47 -2.15 2.57 0.78
C ALA A 47 -2.28 3.45 -0.47
N ALA A 48 -1.85 2.89 -1.61
CA ALA A 48 -1.63 3.57 -2.87
C ALA A 48 -2.92 4.08 -3.49
N PHE A 49 -2.78 4.98 -4.46
CA PHE A 49 -3.90 5.46 -5.27
C PHE A 49 -4.58 4.28 -6.01
N GLY A 50 -5.93 4.26 -5.97
CA GLY A 50 -6.74 3.14 -6.51
C GLY A 50 -7.48 2.33 -5.46
N GLY A 51 -7.14 2.51 -4.16
CA GLY A 51 -7.91 2.05 -3.02
C GLY A 51 -8.87 3.12 -2.48
N THR A 52 -9.17 3.08 -1.17
CA THR A 52 -9.96 4.11 -0.49
C THR A 52 -9.19 5.43 -0.47
N ASN A 53 -9.78 6.48 -1.04
CA ASN A 53 -9.19 7.80 -1.09
C ASN A 53 -9.72 8.66 0.06
N PHE A 54 -8.95 8.80 1.14
CA PHE A 54 -9.35 9.55 2.32
C PHE A 54 -9.44 11.06 2.07
N ALA A 55 -8.61 11.62 1.17
CA ALA A 55 -8.75 13.03 0.78
C ALA A 55 -10.11 13.30 0.14
N LYS A 56 -10.59 12.39 -0.73
CA LYS A 56 -11.93 12.47 -1.30
C LYS A 56 -13.02 12.31 -0.23
N LEU A 57 -12.87 11.38 0.70
CA LEU A 57 -13.82 11.20 1.81
C LEU A 57 -13.95 12.46 2.67
N GLU A 58 -12.84 13.11 3.00
CA GLU A 58 -12.86 14.38 3.75
C GLU A 58 -13.50 15.52 2.95
N LEU A 59 -13.25 15.58 1.64
CA LEU A 59 -13.92 16.55 0.78
C LEU A 59 -15.44 16.36 0.76
N MET A 60 -15.93 15.12 0.70
CA MET A 60 -17.37 14.81 0.72
C MET A 60 -18.08 15.31 1.98
N ARG A 61 -17.37 15.52 3.08
CA ARG A 61 -17.88 16.10 4.33
C ARG A 61 -17.84 17.64 4.35
N SER A 62 -17.24 18.24 3.34
CA SER A 62 -17.02 19.69 3.26
C SER A 62 -18.17 20.38 2.52
N PRO A 63 -18.35 21.72 2.64
CA PRO A 63 -19.29 22.49 1.81
C PRO A 63 -19.05 22.28 0.31
N LYS A 64 -20.10 22.33 -0.49
CA LYS A 64 -20.07 22.03 -1.94
C LYS A 64 -18.99 22.84 -2.70
N THR A 65 -18.90 24.14 -2.45
CA THR A 65 -17.89 25.01 -3.06
C THR A 65 -16.46 24.52 -2.78
N LYS A 66 -16.20 24.04 -1.54
CA LYS A 66 -14.90 23.50 -1.18
C LYS A 66 -14.65 22.14 -1.87
N GLN A 67 -15.69 21.30 -1.99
CA GLN A 67 -15.60 20.06 -2.73
C GLN A 67 -15.16 20.31 -4.18
N GLU A 68 -15.86 21.20 -4.90
CA GLU A 68 -15.59 21.51 -6.29
C GLU A 68 -14.19 22.09 -6.49
N LEU A 69 -13.76 23.01 -5.61
CA LEU A 69 -12.46 23.66 -5.72
C LEU A 69 -11.28 22.72 -5.45
N PHE A 70 -11.41 21.81 -4.47
CA PHE A 70 -10.31 20.93 -4.05
C PHE A 70 -10.40 19.49 -4.57
N GLU A 71 -11.46 19.13 -5.30
CA GLU A 71 -11.58 17.80 -5.91
C GLU A 71 -10.33 17.39 -6.73
N PRO A 72 -9.67 18.29 -7.51
CA PRO A 72 -8.46 17.92 -8.24
C PRO A 72 -7.34 17.35 -7.35
N LEU A 73 -7.21 17.82 -6.09
CA LEU A 73 -6.20 17.31 -5.16
C LEU A 73 -6.43 15.83 -4.80
N SER A 74 -7.67 15.38 -4.79
CA SER A 74 -7.99 13.98 -4.53
C SER A 74 -7.59 13.02 -5.67
N LYS A 75 -7.22 13.56 -6.83
CA LYS A 75 -6.78 12.80 -8.01
C LYS A 75 -5.25 12.70 -8.12
N VAL A 76 -4.52 13.40 -7.24
CA VAL A 76 -3.05 13.32 -7.18
C VAL A 76 -2.64 12.11 -6.36
N GLY A 77 -1.74 11.29 -6.91
CA GLY A 77 -1.24 10.13 -6.17
C GLY A 77 -0.41 9.19 -7.05
N HIS A 78 0.14 8.15 -6.42
CA HIS A 78 0.89 7.08 -7.05
C HIS A 78 0.15 5.76 -6.83
N ASP A 79 -0.02 4.98 -7.88
CA ASP A 79 -0.55 3.62 -7.77
C ASP A 79 0.50 2.63 -7.23
N VAL A 80 0.08 1.38 -6.99
CA VAL A 80 0.97 0.35 -6.41
C VAL A 80 2.16 0.02 -7.30
N TYR A 81 2.02 0.09 -8.62
CA TYR A 81 3.10 -0.21 -9.56
C TYR A 81 4.14 0.90 -9.58
N GLN A 82 3.68 2.15 -9.61
CA GLN A 82 4.55 3.32 -9.52
C GLN A 82 5.31 3.33 -8.19
N MET A 83 4.62 3.08 -7.06
CA MET A 83 5.26 3.04 -5.75
C MET A 83 6.29 1.92 -5.66
N LEU A 84 5.98 0.72 -6.16
CA LEU A 84 6.93 -0.39 -6.17
C LEU A 84 8.18 -0.07 -6.99
N ALA A 85 8.01 0.55 -8.16
CA ALA A 85 9.14 0.99 -8.98
C ALA A 85 10.02 2.02 -8.23
N LEU A 86 9.40 2.96 -7.51
CA LEU A 86 10.13 3.94 -6.68
C LEU A 86 10.87 3.27 -5.52
N VAL A 87 10.25 2.30 -4.83
CA VAL A 87 10.91 1.53 -3.77
C VAL A 87 12.11 0.75 -4.31
N ASN A 88 11.94 0.04 -5.42
CA ASN A 88 13.03 -0.71 -6.05
C ASN A 88 14.19 0.21 -6.46
N LYS A 89 13.88 1.41 -6.95
CA LYS A 89 14.87 2.44 -7.25
C LYS A 89 15.62 2.87 -6.00
N VAL A 90 14.92 3.18 -4.90
CA VAL A 90 15.56 3.54 -3.62
C VAL A 90 16.44 2.40 -3.13
N TYR A 91 15.98 1.15 -3.23
CA TYR A 91 16.74 -0.02 -2.80
C TYR A 91 18.07 -0.20 -3.58
N GLN A 92 18.12 0.25 -4.84
CA GLN A 92 19.34 0.21 -5.65
C GLN A 92 20.31 1.37 -5.37
N GLU A 93 19.78 2.51 -4.94
CA GLU A 93 20.54 3.76 -4.81
C GLU A 93 20.95 4.08 -3.36
N GLU A 94 20.29 3.49 -2.36
CA GLU A 94 20.41 3.89 -0.95
C GLU A 94 20.47 2.67 -0.01
N GLU A 95 21.00 2.88 1.17
CA GLU A 95 20.90 1.92 2.26
C GLU A 95 19.47 1.89 2.82
N VAL A 96 18.86 0.70 2.85
CA VAL A 96 17.47 0.49 3.30
C VAL A 96 17.48 -0.28 4.62
N ASN A 97 16.87 0.30 5.66
CA ASN A 97 16.76 -0.27 7.00
C ASN A 97 15.33 -0.77 7.32
N THR A 98 14.32 -0.34 6.56
CA THR A 98 12.97 -0.90 6.63
C THR A 98 12.98 -2.37 6.20
N ARG A 99 12.31 -3.24 6.99
CA ARG A 99 12.43 -4.69 6.84
C ARG A 99 11.56 -5.26 5.72
N GLN A 100 10.35 -4.71 5.51
CA GLN A 100 9.38 -5.27 4.57
C GLN A 100 8.36 -4.23 4.08
N LEU A 101 7.54 -4.62 3.11
CA LEU A 101 6.49 -3.80 2.55
C LEU A 101 5.11 -4.44 2.77
N VAL A 102 4.09 -3.59 2.94
CA VAL A 102 2.70 -3.98 2.77
C VAL A 102 2.17 -3.26 1.53
N ILE A 103 2.04 -4.01 0.43
CA ILE A 103 1.60 -3.46 -0.86
C ILE A 103 0.07 -3.44 -0.87
N SER A 104 -0.52 -2.27 -0.67
CA SER A 104 -1.97 -2.08 -0.57
C SER A 104 -2.43 -0.85 -1.34
N GLY A 105 -3.73 -0.79 -1.63
CA GLY A 105 -4.35 0.27 -2.43
C GLY A 105 -4.39 -0.07 -3.92
N GLY A 106 -5.58 -0.45 -4.41
CA GLY A 106 -5.79 -0.76 -5.83
C GLY A 106 -5.39 -2.17 -6.28
N VAL A 107 -4.91 -3.05 -5.40
CA VAL A 107 -4.73 -4.49 -5.69
C VAL A 107 -6.10 -5.14 -5.86
N LYS A 108 -6.36 -5.77 -7.00
CA LYS A 108 -7.69 -6.27 -7.38
C LYS A 108 -7.79 -7.79 -7.44
N SER A 109 -6.66 -8.47 -7.59
CA SER A 109 -6.62 -9.92 -7.77
C SER A 109 -5.38 -10.56 -7.14
N PHE A 110 -5.41 -11.88 -6.99
CA PHE A 110 -4.23 -12.65 -6.57
C PHE A 110 -3.07 -12.54 -7.58
N LEU A 111 -3.36 -12.31 -8.87
CA LEU A 111 -2.34 -12.12 -9.89
C LEU A 111 -1.60 -10.79 -9.73
N ASP A 112 -2.32 -9.70 -9.41
CA ASP A 112 -1.66 -8.43 -9.05
C ASP A 112 -0.76 -8.63 -7.84
N GLY A 113 -1.27 -9.31 -6.80
CA GLY A 113 -0.51 -9.62 -5.60
C GLY A 113 0.75 -10.45 -5.89
N TYR A 114 0.61 -11.53 -6.66
CA TYR A 114 1.72 -12.36 -7.11
C TYR A 114 2.79 -11.55 -7.86
N TYR A 115 2.37 -10.75 -8.84
CA TYR A 115 3.27 -9.91 -9.63
C TYR A 115 4.03 -8.91 -8.75
N LEU A 116 3.31 -8.15 -7.93
CA LEU A 116 3.88 -7.10 -7.09
C LEU A 116 4.88 -7.65 -6.06
N ILE A 117 4.57 -8.78 -5.41
CA ILE A 117 5.49 -9.44 -4.49
C ILE A 117 6.72 -9.95 -5.24
N SER A 118 6.54 -10.58 -6.40
CA SER A 118 7.65 -11.14 -7.19
C SER A 118 8.60 -10.08 -7.75
N LYS A 119 8.11 -8.85 -8.00
CA LYS A 119 8.94 -7.72 -8.47
C LYS A 119 9.52 -6.88 -7.33
N SER A 120 9.18 -7.16 -6.08
CA SER A 120 9.66 -6.40 -4.93
C SER A 120 11.11 -6.73 -4.58
N SER A 121 11.96 -5.72 -4.43
CA SER A 121 13.32 -5.86 -3.92
C SER A 121 13.39 -6.11 -2.40
N LEU A 122 12.29 -5.85 -1.68
CA LEU A 122 12.15 -6.12 -0.26
C LEU A 122 11.12 -7.24 -0.02
N PRO A 123 11.23 -8.00 1.08
CA PRO A 123 10.16 -8.89 1.48
C PRO A 123 8.83 -8.14 1.53
N ALA A 124 7.77 -8.72 0.98
CA ALA A 124 6.50 -8.03 0.87
C ALA A 124 5.30 -8.96 1.08
N VAL A 125 4.22 -8.39 1.59
CA VAL A 125 2.87 -8.96 1.55
C VAL A 125 1.97 -7.99 0.79
N TYR A 126 0.87 -8.46 0.20
CA TYR A 126 -0.12 -7.57 -0.38
C TYR A 126 -1.41 -7.54 0.44
N GLY A 127 -2.11 -6.40 0.40
CA GLY A 127 -3.40 -6.19 1.04
C GLY A 127 -4.49 -5.86 0.03
N MET A 128 -5.63 -6.56 0.12
CA MET A 128 -6.81 -6.34 -0.71
C MET A 128 -8.05 -6.30 0.18
N ALA A 129 -8.68 -5.13 0.32
CA ALA A 129 -9.84 -4.96 1.18
C ALA A 129 -11.18 -5.06 0.43
N SER A 130 -11.32 -4.34 -0.70
CA SER A 130 -12.60 -4.22 -1.41
C SER A 130 -13.13 -5.55 -1.95
N GLY A 131 -12.25 -6.43 -2.42
CA GLY A 131 -12.62 -7.76 -2.88
C GLY A 131 -13.23 -8.60 -1.77
N PHE A 132 -12.58 -8.66 -0.61
CA PHE A 132 -13.10 -9.38 0.56
C PHE A 132 -14.38 -8.76 1.11
N LEU A 133 -14.44 -7.42 1.19
CA LEU A 133 -15.62 -6.72 1.69
C LEU A 133 -16.87 -6.98 0.84
N LYS A 134 -16.72 -7.15 -0.47
CA LYS A 134 -17.83 -7.49 -1.36
C LYS A 134 -18.52 -8.76 -0.90
N TYR A 135 -17.78 -9.84 -0.71
CA TYR A 135 -18.31 -11.15 -0.32
C TYR A 135 -18.69 -11.20 1.17
N ALA A 136 -17.97 -10.49 2.02
CA ALA A 136 -18.32 -10.38 3.44
C ALA A 136 -19.69 -9.71 3.70
N LYS A 137 -20.20 -8.94 2.75
CA LYS A 137 -21.56 -8.34 2.82
C LYS A 137 -22.66 -9.30 2.39
N GLU A 138 -22.33 -10.33 1.66
CA GLU A 138 -23.29 -11.34 1.21
C GLU A 138 -23.50 -12.40 2.30
N SER A 139 -22.44 -13.20 2.58
CA SER A 139 -22.48 -14.21 3.65
C SER A 139 -21.06 -14.61 4.09
N TYR A 140 -20.97 -15.36 5.19
CA TYR A 140 -19.73 -15.98 5.64
C TYR A 140 -19.24 -17.04 4.63
N GLU A 141 -20.14 -17.84 4.08
CA GLU A 141 -19.85 -18.89 3.12
C GLU A 141 -19.27 -18.31 1.82
N GLU A 142 -19.85 -17.26 1.29
CA GLU A 142 -19.34 -16.53 0.11
C GLU A 142 -17.94 -15.98 0.36
N LEU A 143 -17.72 -15.39 1.52
CA LEU A 143 -16.40 -14.89 1.90
C LEU A 143 -15.38 -16.00 2.03
N GLN A 144 -15.76 -17.14 2.62
CA GLN A 144 -14.90 -18.31 2.78
C GLN A 144 -14.53 -18.89 1.41
N GLU A 145 -15.49 -19.06 0.51
CA GLU A 145 -15.26 -19.56 -0.83
C GLU A 145 -14.32 -18.62 -1.62
N PHE A 146 -14.60 -17.32 -1.61
CA PHE A 146 -13.72 -16.32 -2.23
C PHE A 146 -12.29 -16.41 -1.69
N THR A 147 -12.13 -16.54 -0.39
CA THR A 147 -10.81 -16.66 0.25
C THR A 147 -10.08 -17.92 -0.23
N GLN A 148 -10.77 -19.06 -0.31
CA GLN A 148 -10.21 -20.31 -0.82
C GLN A 148 -9.77 -20.19 -2.29
N TYR A 149 -10.53 -19.48 -3.13
CA TYR A 149 -10.14 -19.24 -4.52
C TYR A 149 -8.93 -18.30 -4.64
N GLN A 150 -8.80 -17.30 -3.77
CA GLN A 150 -7.59 -16.47 -3.72
C GLN A 150 -6.35 -17.31 -3.40
N VAL A 151 -6.43 -18.18 -2.39
CA VAL A 151 -5.33 -19.09 -2.00
C VAL A 151 -5.00 -20.06 -3.13
N LYS A 152 -6.01 -20.70 -3.73
CA LYS A 152 -5.84 -21.59 -4.89
C LYS A 152 -5.19 -20.88 -6.08
N GLY A 153 -5.64 -19.66 -6.37
CA GLY A 153 -5.09 -18.83 -7.44
C GLY A 153 -3.61 -18.51 -7.22
N LEU A 154 -3.23 -18.15 -5.99
CA LEU A 154 -1.81 -17.95 -5.65
C LEU A 154 -0.99 -19.21 -5.82
N HIS A 155 -1.47 -20.38 -5.36
CA HIS A 155 -0.80 -21.66 -5.57
C HIS A 155 -0.57 -21.95 -7.06
N LEU A 156 -1.58 -21.69 -7.92
CA LEU A 156 -1.43 -21.85 -9.36
C LEU A 156 -0.40 -20.85 -9.93
N ALA A 157 -0.44 -19.59 -9.50
CA ALA A 157 0.51 -18.58 -9.97
C ALA A 157 1.95 -18.97 -9.62
N TYR A 158 2.22 -19.34 -8.37
CA TYR A 158 3.57 -19.73 -7.94
C TYR A 158 4.09 -21.01 -8.60
N ASN A 159 3.22 -21.95 -8.96
CA ASN A 159 3.65 -23.21 -9.58
C ASN A 159 3.80 -23.14 -11.10
N TYR A 160 3.03 -22.29 -11.78
CA TYR A 160 2.93 -22.35 -13.24
C TYR A 160 3.28 -21.05 -13.96
N LEU A 161 3.34 -19.92 -13.26
CA LEU A 161 3.66 -18.65 -13.90
C LEU A 161 5.11 -18.23 -13.65
N LYS A 162 5.67 -17.53 -14.61
CA LYS A 162 6.95 -16.83 -14.49
C LYS A 162 6.74 -15.36 -14.81
N ILE A 163 7.40 -14.50 -14.05
CA ILE A 163 7.42 -13.07 -14.32
C ILE A 163 8.50 -12.84 -15.39
N ASN A 164 8.10 -12.24 -16.49
CA ASN A 164 9.07 -11.80 -17.51
C ASN A 164 9.89 -10.63 -16.95
N GLU A 165 11.18 -10.65 -17.24
CA GLU A 165 12.13 -9.58 -16.89
C GLU A 165 11.82 -8.27 -17.63
#